data_0d392293c75974ac26140c009a8ef80b
#
_entry.id   0d392293c75974ac26140c009a8ef80b
#
_cell.length_a   1.000
_cell.length_b   1.000
_cell.length_c   1.000
_cell.angle_alpha   90.00
_cell.angle_beta   90.00
_cell.angle_gamma   90.00
#
_symmetry.space_group_name_H-M   'P 1'
#
loop_
_entity.id
_entity.type
_entity.pdbx_description
1 polymer ?
#
loop_
_entity_poly.entity_id
_entity_poly.type
_entity_poly.pdbx_seq_one_letter_code
_entity_poly.pdbx_strand_id
1 'polypeptide(L)'
;VLDPGTLVVVDEAGMVGTAHLRALLAAAAAAGCKTVLVGDEHQLAPVGGRAGTFAALVADLPWAQRLSEVWRMRDPDERQASLAVRDGGPAALRRAVGWYRHHGRVHTGDAVTMAADALTAWQAERDAGHAALLIADRWTMADAINTRIHRDRIDEDTPTVAAARGHRIAAGDIVITRHNDAPTLLVRDVDL
;
A
#
# COMPACT_ATOMS: atom_id res chain seq x y z
N VAL A 1 -28.71 1.76 5.17
CA VAL A 1 -29.58 0.98 4.30
C VAL A 1 -29.28 1.42 2.88
N LEU A 2 -29.02 0.48 1.96
CA LEU A 2 -28.85 0.77 0.54
C LEU A 2 -30.23 1.02 -0.10
N ASP A 3 -30.32 2.00 -0.99
CA ASP A 3 -31.53 2.36 -1.72
C ASP A 3 -31.17 2.87 -3.14
N PRO A 4 -32.14 3.09 -4.03
CA PRO A 4 -31.87 3.55 -5.41
C PRO A 4 -31.20 4.93 -5.49
N GLY A 5 -31.23 5.75 -4.45
CA GLY A 5 -30.53 7.03 -4.36
C GLY A 5 -29.07 6.91 -3.93
N THR A 6 -28.63 5.71 -3.55
CA THR A 6 -27.29 5.45 -3.06
C THR A 6 -26.30 5.22 -4.21
N LEU A 7 -25.13 5.86 -4.15
CA LEU A 7 -23.98 5.55 -4.98
C LEU A 7 -22.98 4.72 -4.15
N VAL A 8 -22.71 3.49 -4.57
CA VAL A 8 -21.69 2.62 -3.97
C VAL A 8 -20.37 2.80 -4.73
N VAL A 9 -19.33 3.24 -4.07
CA VAL A 9 -17.98 3.33 -4.64
C VAL A 9 -17.10 2.29 -3.98
N VAL A 10 -16.49 1.42 -4.78
CA VAL A 10 -15.52 0.41 -4.33
C VAL A 10 -14.16 0.85 -4.81
N ASP A 11 -13.35 1.36 -3.89
CA ASP A 11 -11.97 1.71 -4.16
C ASP A 11 -11.07 0.47 -4.02
N GLU A 12 -9.94 0.46 -4.73
CA GLU A 12 -9.01 -0.69 -4.82
C GLU A 12 -9.72 -2.00 -5.22
N ALA A 13 -10.70 -1.91 -6.13
CA ALA A 13 -11.54 -3.05 -6.54
C ALA A 13 -10.74 -4.22 -7.15
N GLY A 14 -9.55 -3.96 -7.70
CA GLY A 14 -8.61 -4.98 -8.17
C GLY A 14 -8.12 -5.92 -7.07
N MET A 15 -8.09 -5.45 -5.82
CA MET A 15 -7.68 -6.20 -4.64
C MET A 15 -8.85 -6.92 -3.94
N VAL A 16 -10.06 -6.75 -4.41
CA VAL A 16 -11.25 -7.42 -3.85
C VAL A 16 -11.40 -8.81 -4.49
N GLY A 17 -11.44 -9.85 -3.67
CA GLY A 17 -11.65 -11.22 -4.15
C GLY A 17 -13.02 -11.40 -4.83
N THR A 18 -13.06 -12.23 -5.88
CA THR A 18 -14.24 -12.46 -6.72
C THR A 18 -15.53 -12.73 -5.92
N ALA A 19 -15.46 -13.53 -4.85
CA ALA A 19 -16.64 -13.84 -4.05
C ALA A 19 -17.22 -12.62 -3.33
N HIS A 20 -16.35 -11.78 -2.76
CA HIS A 20 -16.76 -10.57 -2.07
C HIS A 20 -17.28 -9.52 -3.05
N LEU A 21 -16.59 -9.32 -4.18
CA LEU A 21 -17.03 -8.39 -5.21
C LEU A 21 -18.41 -8.80 -5.77
N ARG A 22 -18.62 -10.10 -6.02
CA ARG A 22 -19.92 -10.62 -6.45
C ARG A 22 -21.02 -10.36 -5.43
N ALA A 23 -20.76 -10.63 -4.14
CA ALA A 23 -21.74 -10.40 -3.07
C ALA A 23 -22.11 -8.91 -2.95
N LEU A 24 -21.13 -8.03 -3.05
CA LEU A 24 -21.34 -6.58 -3.01
C LEU A 24 -22.17 -6.11 -4.20
N LEU A 25 -21.81 -6.51 -5.42
CA LEU A 25 -22.53 -6.14 -6.64
C LEU A 25 -23.96 -6.69 -6.63
N ALA A 26 -24.18 -7.90 -6.13
CA ALA A 26 -25.52 -8.48 -6.00
C ALA A 26 -26.38 -7.69 -5.00
N ALA A 27 -25.81 -7.30 -3.85
CA ALA A 27 -26.52 -6.49 -2.87
C ALA A 27 -26.86 -5.08 -3.41
N ALA A 28 -25.92 -4.44 -4.09
CA ALA A 28 -26.13 -3.14 -4.72
C ALA A 28 -27.21 -3.20 -5.82
N ALA A 29 -27.16 -4.23 -6.66
CA ALA A 29 -28.15 -4.45 -7.71
C ALA A 29 -29.55 -4.71 -7.13
N ALA A 30 -29.67 -5.54 -6.09
CA ALA A 30 -30.95 -5.81 -5.41
C ALA A 30 -31.56 -4.55 -4.78
N ALA A 31 -30.74 -3.61 -4.34
CA ALA A 31 -31.15 -2.32 -3.80
C ALA A 31 -31.38 -1.24 -4.89
N GLY A 32 -31.11 -1.55 -6.16
CA GLY A 32 -31.20 -0.58 -7.25
C GLY A 32 -30.11 0.50 -7.23
N CYS A 33 -29.01 0.27 -6.48
CA CYS A 33 -27.93 1.23 -6.35
C CYS A 33 -27.08 1.34 -7.61
N LYS A 34 -26.59 2.53 -7.91
CA LYS A 34 -25.47 2.71 -8.85
C LYS A 34 -24.19 2.28 -8.17
N THR A 35 -23.34 1.53 -8.90
CA THR A 35 -22.04 1.10 -8.39
C THR A 35 -20.92 1.58 -9.30
N VAL A 36 -19.85 2.11 -8.70
CA VAL A 36 -18.60 2.50 -9.36
C VAL A 36 -17.47 1.69 -8.74
N LEU A 37 -16.72 0.99 -9.58
CA LEU A 37 -15.53 0.28 -9.20
C LEU A 37 -14.30 1.09 -9.63
N VAL A 38 -13.43 1.40 -8.70
CA VAL A 38 -12.16 2.11 -8.94
C VAL A 38 -11.03 1.16 -8.57
N GLY A 39 -9.99 1.05 -9.40
CA GLY A 39 -8.89 0.14 -9.11
C GLY A 39 -7.88 0.08 -10.24
N ASP A 40 -6.86 -0.73 -10.04
CA ASP A 40 -5.80 -0.98 -11.01
C ASP A 40 -5.63 -2.49 -11.21
N GLU A 41 -5.87 -2.95 -12.43
CA GLU A 41 -5.77 -4.37 -12.80
C GLU A 41 -4.35 -4.92 -12.83
N HIS A 42 -3.34 -4.02 -12.81
CA HIS A 42 -1.91 -4.37 -12.80
C HIS A 42 -1.31 -4.39 -11.39
N GLN A 43 -2.06 -3.97 -10.37
CA GLN A 43 -1.65 -4.07 -8.99
C GLN A 43 -1.79 -5.49 -8.43
N LEU A 44 -1.38 -5.67 -7.18
CA LEU A 44 -1.39 -6.98 -6.52
C LEU A 44 -2.79 -7.59 -6.49
N ALA A 45 -2.85 -8.87 -6.79
CA ALA A 45 -4.07 -9.65 -6.70
C ALA A 45 -4.56 -9.78 -5.25
N PRO A 46 -5.87 -10.08 -5.04
CA PRO A 46 -6.43 -10.30 -3.70
C PRO A 46 -5.70 -11.39 -2.95
N VAL A 47 -5.38 -11.14 -1.68
CA VAL A 47 -4.77 -12.12 -0.80
C VAL A 47 -5.83 -13.14 -0.35
N GLY A 48 -5.59 -14.42 -0.61
CA GLY A 48 -6.49 -15.52 -0.21
C GLY A 48 -7.78 -15.64 -1.01
N GLY A 49 -7.90 -14.95 -2.14
CA GLY A 49 -9.07 -15.00 -3.01
C GLY A 49 -8.72 -15.20 -4.48
N ARG A 50 -9.71 -15.57 -5.30
CA ARG A 50 -9.55 -15.56 -6.75
C ARG A 50 -9.54 -14.11 -7.25
N ALA A 51 -8.56 -13.80 -8.10
CA ALA A 51 -8.44 -12.53 -8.80
C ALA A 51 -9.12 -12.58 -10.18
N GLY A 52 -9.12 -11.45 -10.89
CA GLY A 52 -9.46 -11.37 -12.30
C GLY A 52 -10.84 -10.79 -12.60
N THR A 53 -11.76 -10.76 -11.65
CA THR A 53 -13.12 -10.21 -11.91
C THR A 53 -13.09 -8.74 -12.27
N PHE A 54 -12.30 -7.92 -11.55
CA PHE A 54 -12.18 -6.50 -11.87
C PHE A 54 -11.55 -6.29 -13.26
N ALA A 55 -10.47 -7.00 -13.57
CA ALA A 55 -9.82 -6.93 -14.88
C ALA A 55 -10.75 -7.37 -16.02
N ALA A 56 -11.54 -8.44 -15.81
CA ALA A 56 -12.56 -8.86 -16.78
C ALA A 56 -13.63 -7.79 -16.99
N LEU A 57 -14.12 -7.16 -15.92
CA LEU A 57 -15.09 -6.07 -16.02
C LEU A 57 -14.51 -4.86 -16.77
N VAL A 58 -13.26 -4.51 -16.53
CA VAL A 58 -12.57 -3.42 -17.26
C VAL A 58 -12.46 -3.75 -18.75
N ALA A 59 -12.17 -5.00 -19.09
CA ALA A 59 -12.02 -5.44 -20.48
C ALA A 59 -13.36 -5.54 -21.23
N ASP A 60 -14.41 -6.03 -20.55
CA ASP A 60 -15.67 -6.41 -21.18
C ASP A 60 -16.72 -5.30 -21.17
N LEU A 61 -16.66 -4.34 -20.22
CA LEU A 61 -17.65 -3.30 -20.10
C LEU A 61 -17.36 -2.10 -21.02
N PRO A 62 -18.26 -1.72 -21.92
CA PRO A 62 -18.02 -0.65 -22.89
C PRO A 62 -17.94 0.75 -22.27
N TRP A 63 -18.39 0.91 -21.02
CA TRP A 63 -18.34 2.18 -20.27
C TRP A 63 -17.17 2.25 -19.28
N ALA A 64 -16.27 1.24 -19.25
CA ALA A 64 -15.05 1.32 -18.47
C ALA A 64 -14.18 2.50 -18.95
N GLN A 65 -13.66 3.27 -18.01
CA GLN A 65 -12.80 4.43 -18.28
C GLN A 65 -11.44 4.20 -17.67
N ARG A 66 -10.38 4.60 -18.36
CA ARG A 66 -9.00 4.52 -17.88
C ARG A 66 -8.47 5.93 -17.61
N LEU A 67 -7.94 6.13 -16.41
CA LEU A 67 -7.19 7.32 -16.07
C LEU A 67 -5.76 7.16 -16.57
N SER A 68 -5.31 8.03 -17.46
CA SER A 68 -4.02 7.93 -18.15
C SER A 68 -2.94 8.83 -17.57
N GLU A 69 -3.33 9.87 -16.81
CA GLU A 69 -2.38 10.82 -16.25
C GLU A 69 -1.84 10.36 -14.90
N VAL A 70 -0.52 10.40 -14.75
CA VAL A 70 0.18 10.08 -13.51
C VAL A 70 0.60 11.39 -12.82
N TRP A 71 -0.03 11.67 -11.68
CA TRP A 71 0.22 12.89 -10.90
C TRP A 71 1.22 12.71 -9.75
N ARG A 72 1.47 11.48 -9.33
CA ARG A 72 2.33 11.16 -8.17
C ARG A 72 3.77 11.61 -8.38
N MET A 73 4.33 11.43 -9.58
CA MET A 73 5.69 11.84 -9.91
C MET A 73 5.68 13.25 -10.53
N ARG A 74 6.53 14.13 -10.01
CA ARG A 74 6.68 15.49 -10.54
C ARG A 74 7.52 15.52 -11.82
N ASP A 75 8.55 14.66 -11.87
CA ASP A 75 9.45 14.52 -13.01
C ASP A 75 8.75 13.77 -14.16
N PRO A 76 8.66 14.36 -15.37
CA PRO A 76 8.07 13.69 -16.53
C PRO A 76 8.80 12.40 -16.94
N ASP A 77 10.12 12.35 -16.80
CA ASP A 77 10.91 11.16 -17.15
C ASP A 77 10.67 10.04 -16.13
N GLU A 78 10.49 10.37 -14.84
CA GLU A 78 10.08 9.40 -13.83
C GLU A 78 8.68 8.84 -14.10
N ARG A 79 7.73 9.68 -14.55
CA ARG A 79 6.40 9.21 -14.97
C ARG A 79 6.51 8.18 -16.10
N GLN A 80 7.32 8.47 -17.12
CA GLN A 80 7.54 7.53 -18.22
C GLN A 80 8.20 6.24 -17.76
N ALA A 81 9.21 6.32 -16.90
CA ALA A 81 9.86 5.15 -16.32
C ALA A 81 8.89 4.31 -15.50
N SER A 82 8.04 4.93 -14.68
CA SER A 82 7.01 4.26 -13.89
C SER A 82 5.99 3.53 -14.76
N LEU A 83 5.47 4.18 -15.80
CA LEU A 83 4.55 3.55 -16.75
C LEU A 83 5.22 2.40 -17.53
N ALA A 84 6.51 2.53 -17.87
CA ALA A 84 7.25 1.47 -18.53
C ALA A 84 7.51 0.25 -17.63
N VAL A 85 7.61 0.44 -16.32
CA VAL A 85 7.63 -0.67 -15.34
C VAL A 85 6.28 -1.37 -15.27
N ARG A 86 5.19 -0.62 -15.32
CA ARG A 86 3.83 -1.13 -15.23
C ARG A 86 3.39 -1.86 -16.52
N ASP A 87 3.42 -1.18 -17.63
CA ASP A 87 2.78 -1.60 -18.89
C ASP A 87 3.78 -2.02 -19.97
N GLY A 88 5.08 -1.82 -19.73
CA GLY A 88 6.11 -1.99 -20.73
C GLY A 88 6.53 -3.46 -20.93
N GLY A 89 6.84 -3.79 -22.19
CA GLY A 89 7.50 -5.06 -22.49
C GLY A 89 8.97 -5.07 -22.02
N PRO A 90 9.69 -6.21 -22.20
CA PRO A 90 11.03 -6.40 -21.63
C PRO A 90 12.05 -5.30 -21.97
N ALA A 91 11.95 -4.70 -23.14
CA ALA A 91 12.87 -3.63 -23.56
C ALA A 91 12.56 -2.30 -22.81
N ALA A 92 11.30 -1.96 -22.64
CA ALA A 92 10.87 -0.77 -21.91
C ALA A 92 11.19 -0.92 -20.42
N LEU A 93 10.96 -2.09 -19.84
CA LEU A 93 11.33 -2.40 -18.46
C LEU A 93 12.84 -2.23 -18.21
N ARG A 94 13.69 -2.75 -19.12
CA ARG A 94 15.14 -2.56 -18.98
C ARG A 94 15.56 -1.09 -19.00
N ARG A 95 14.95 -0.27 -19.87
CA ARG A 95 15.21 1.17 -19.93
C ARG A 95 14.76 1.86 -18.64
N ALA A 96 13.58 1.52 -18.14
CA ALA A 96 13.05 2.06 -16.89
C ALA A 96 13.94 1.72 -15.68
N VAL A 97 14.36 0.46 -15.54
CA VAL A 97 15.31 0.05 -14.51
C VAL A 97 16.64 0.78 -14.64
N GLY A 98 17.13 0.97 -15.87
CA GLY A 98 18.33 1.78 -16.14
C GLY A 98 18.18 3.22 -15.70
N TRP A 99 17.03 3.83 -15.94
CA TRP A 99 16.72 5.18 -15.48
C TRP A 99 16.75 5.28 -13.95
N TYR A 100 16.02 4.39 -13.25
CA TYR A 100 16.00 4.37 -11.78
C TYR A 100 17.39 4.13 -11.16
N ARG A 101 18.20 3.26 -11.77
CA ARG A 101 19.59 3.04 -11.32
C ARG A 101 20.46 4.28 -11.52
N HIS A 102 20.35 4.95 -12.67
CA HIS A 102 21.11 6.17 -12.94
C HIS A 102 20.77 7.30 -11.95
N HIS A 103 19.52 7.37 -11.50
CA HIS A 103 19.06 8.35 -10.53
C HIS A 103 19.20 7.90 -9.06
N GLY A 104 19.97 6.84 -8.79
CA GLY A 104 20.22 6.36 -7.42
C GLY A 104 18.98 5.86 -6.69
N ARG A 105 17.94 5.43 -7.44
CA ARG A 105 16.67 4.94 -6.87
C ARG A 105 16.65 3.42 -6.71
N VAL A 106 17.66 2.72 -7.22
CA VAL A 106 17.80 1.26 -7.12
C VAL A 106 19.19 0.93 -6.59
N HIS A 107 19.23 0.31 -5.45
CA HIS A 107 20.41 -0.20 -4.78
C HIS A 107 20.43 -1.73 -4.89
N THR A 108 21.61 -2.33 -4.86
CA THR A 108 21.80 -3.79 -4.92
C THR A 108 22.81 -4.23 -3.89
N GLY A 109 22.57 -5.35 -3.24
CA GLY A 109 23.44 -5.90 -2.20
C GLY A 109 22.81 -7.14 -1.57
N ASP A 110 23.43 -7.65 -0.53
CA ASP A 110 22.81 -8.67 0.33
C ASP A 110 21.69 -8.07 1.18
N ALA A 111 20.80 -8.92 1.69
CA ALA A 111 19.59 -8.50 2.38
C ALA A 111 19.87 -7.68 3.67
N VAL A 112 20.97 -7.97 4.36
CA VAL A 112 21.31 -7.28 5.62
C VAL A 112 21.83 -5.87 5.32
N THR A 113 22.75 -5.75 4.37
CA THR A 113 23.28 -4.45 3.91
C THR A 113 22.16 -3.59 3.36
N MET A 114 21.30 -4.15 2.51
CA MET A 114 20.19 -3.43 1.91
C MET A 114 19.19 -2.93 2.96
N ALA A 115 18.91 -3.73 4.00
CA ALA A 115 18.02 -3.31 5.10
C ALA A 115 18.65 -2.17 5.91
N ALA A 116 19.97 -2.22 6.17
CA ALA A 116 20.68 -1.18 6.89
C ALA A 116 20.71 0.14 6.10
N ASP A 117 21.00 0.08 4.80
CA ASP A 117 20.99 1.25 3.91
C ASP A 117 19.59 1.89 3.81
N ALA A 118 18.57 1.05 3.65
CA ALA A 118 17.19 1.52 3.59
C ALA A 118 16.73 2.17 4.92
N LEU A 119 17.13 1.60 6.06
CA LEU A 119 16.86 2.18 7.38
C LEU A 119 17.56 3.52 7.55
N THR A 120 18.83 3.62 7.14
CA THR A 120 19.61 4.87 7.19
C THR A 120 18.95 5.95 6.32
N ALA A 121 18.55 5.62 5.10
CA ALA A 121 17.87 6.54 4.20
C ALA A 121 16.52 6.99 4.76
N TRP A 122 15.73 6.05 5.31
CA TRP A 122 14.46 6.35 5.96
C TRP A 122 14.64 7.31 7.14
N GLN A 123 15.66 7.08 7.97
CA GLN A 123 15.94 7.91 9.12
C GLN A 123 16.32 9.35 8.70
N ALA A 124 17.16 9.49 7.68
CA ALA A 124 17.53 10.79 7.14
C ALA A 124 16.31 11.59 6.64
N GLU A 125 15.38 10.94 5.94
CA GLU A 125 14.13 11.57 5.49
C GLU A 125 13.24 11.99 6.67
N ARG A 126 13.14 11.15 7.70
CA ARG A 126 12.38 11.48 8.92
C ARG A 126 12.99 12.64 9.69
N ASP A 127 14.32 12.67 9.81
CA ASP A 127 15.04 13.75 10.51
C ASP A 127 14.94 15.08 9.74
N ALA A 128 14.79 15.02 8.42
CA ALA A 128 14.46 16.16 7.58
C ALA A 128 12.99 16.64 7.67
N GLY A 129 12.15 15.96 8.47
CA GLY A 129 10.73 16.27 8.65
C GLY A 129 9.83 15.74 7.54
N HIS A 130 10.32 14.88 6.68
CA HIS A 130 9.53 14.30 5.60
C HIS A 130 8.72 13.08 6.08
N ALA A 131 7.54 12.89 5.49
CA ALA A 131 6.76 11.67 5.65
C ALA A 131 7.40 10.55 4.83
N ALA A 132 8.11 9.64 5.48
CA ALA A 132 8.80 8.52 4.84
C ALA A 132 8.24 7.18 5.34
N LEU A 133 8.03 6.23 4.43
CA LEU A 133 7.57 4.88 4.70
C LEU A 133 8.62 3.88 4.22
N LEU A 134 9.03 2.97 5.11
CA LEU A 134 9.91 1.85 4.80
C LEU A 134 9.06 0.58 4.64
N ILE A 135 9.15 -0.06 3.47
CA ILE A 135 8.36 -1.25 3.14
C ILE A 135 9.30 -2.43 2.97
N ALA A 136 8.99 -3.55 3.62
CA ALA A 136 9.71 -4.81 3.48
C ALA A 136 8.81 -5.89 2.85
N ASP A 137 9.42 -6.79 2.09
CA ASP A 137 8.73 -7.90 1.41
C ASP A 137 8.25 -9.00 2.35
N ARG A 138 8.87 -9.11 3.53
CA ARG A 138 8.59 -10.16 4.52
C ARG A 138 8.36 -9.57 5.91
N TRP A 139 7.46 -10.22 6.63
CA TRP A 139 7.19 -9.87 8.03
C TRP A 139 8.42 -9.99 8.93
N THR A 140 9.27 -11.00 8.72
CA THR A 140 10.50 -11.18 9.49
C THR A 140 11.45 -10.00 9.34
N MET A 141 11.55 -9.44 8.12
CA MET A 141 12.35 -8.23 7.88
C MET A 141 11.69 -7.00 8.49
N ALA A 142 10.40 -6.83 8.30
CA ALA A 142 9.66 -5.71 8.90
C ALA A 142 9.75 -5.73 10.43
N ASP A 143 9.63 -6.91 11.06
CA ASP A 143 9.76 -7.05 12.52
C ASP A 143 11.18 -6.73 13.00
N ALA A 144 12.21 -7.18 12.27
CA ALA A 144 13.60 -6.88 12.61
C ALA A 144 13.89 -5.37 12.52
N ILE A 145 13.40 -4.71 11.46
CA ILE A 145 13.52 -3.25 11.28
C ILE A 145 12.77 -2.51 12.39
N ASN A 146 11.52 -2.88 12.68
CA ASN A 146 10.74 -2.26 13.73
C ASN A 146 11.39 -2.41 15.11
N THR A 147 11.91 -3.60 15.42
CA THR A 147 12.65 -3.86 16.67
C THR A 147 13.90 -2.98 16.76
N ARG A 148 14.60 -2.80 15.65
CA ARG A 148 15.79 -1.93 15.61
C ARG A 148 15.41 -0.47 15.82
N ILE A 149 14.38 0.03 15.12
CA ILE A 149 13.89 1.42 15.28
C ILE A 149 13.44 1.67 16.72
N HIS A 150 12.67 0.74 17.30
CA HIS A 150 12.23 0.85 18.70
C HIS A 150 13.42 0.98 19.64
N ARG A 151 14.41 0.07 19.54
CA ARG A 151 15.63 0.08 20.38
C ARG A 151 16.45 1.35 20.22
N ASP A 152 16.54 1.89 19.01
CA ASP A 152 17.32 3.09 18.71
C ASP A 152 16.65 4.39 19.19
N ARG A 153 15.33 4.36 19.46
CA ARG A 153 14.53 5.55 19.79
C ARG A 153 13.95 5.56 21.21
N ILE A 154 13.80 4.41 21.83
CA ILE A 154 13.14 4.25 23.13
C ILE A 154 14.19 3.80 24.14
N ASP A 155 14.31 4.55 25.23
CA ASP A 155 15.21 4.20 26.32
C ASP A 155 14.79 2.87 26.97
N GLU A 156 15.76 2.05 27.39
CA GLU A 156 15.52 0.72 27.96
C GLU A 156 14.60 0.75 29.19
N ASP A 157 14.66 1.82 29.97
CA ASP A 157 13.84 2.00 31.17
C ASP A 157 12.41 2.49 30.87
N THR A 158 12.08 2.80 29.63
CA THR A 158 10.75 3.29 29.26
C THR A 158 9.70 2.19 29.42
N PRO A 159 8.58 2.44 30.16
CA PRO A 159 7.52 1.46 30.30
C PRO A 159 6.94 1.06 28.95
N THR A 160 6.81 -0.24 28.74
CA THR A 160 6.28 -0.80 27.50
C THR A 160 5.07 -1.67 27.74
N VAL A 161 4.18 -1.77 26.76
CA VAL A 161 3.06 -2.71 26.73
C VAL A 161 3.24 -3.75 25.63
N ALA A 162 2.67 -4.93 25.84
CA ALA A 162 2.70 -6.00 24.83
C ALA A 162 1.83 -5.62 23.62
N ALA A 163 2.37 -5.88 22.43
CA ALA A 163 1.69 -5.69 21.16
C ALA A 163 1.64 -6.98 20.35
N ALA A 164 1.03 -6.94 19.17
CA ALA A 164 0.92 -8.09 18.29
C ALA A 164 2.32 -8.62 17.90
N ARG A 165 2.40 -9.92 17.64
CA ARG A 165 3.61 -10.62 17.12
C ARG A 165 4.81 -10.57 18.06
N GLY A 166 4.56 -10.42 19.35
CA GLY A 166 5.63 -10.38 20.36
C GLY A 166 6.37 -9.05 20.46
N HIS A 167 5.93 -8.02 19.74
CA HIS A 167 6.48 -6.67 19.89
C HIS A 167 6.09 -6.07 21.25
N ARG A 168 6.89 -5.13 21.68
CA ARG A 168 6.58 -4.23 22.78
C ARG A 168 6.56 -2.82 22.24
N ILE A 169 5.60 -2.01 22.71
CA ILE A 169 5.45 -0.62 22.30
C ILE A 169 5.53 0.29 23.53
N ALA A 170 6.08 1.47 23.33
CA ALA A 170 6.25 2.52 24.33
C ALA A 170 5.61 3.84 23.85
N ALA A 171 5.52 4.81 24.75
CA ALA A 171 5.22 6.17 24.36
C ALA A 171 6.30 6.69 23.40
N GLY A 172 5.90 7.24 22.25
CA GLY A 172 6.80 7.69 21.17
C GLY A 172 6.96 6.71 20.00
N ASP A 173 6.48 5.46 20.13
CA ASP A 173 6.41 4.55 19.00
C ASP A 173 5.27 4.93 18.05
N ILE A 174 5.52 4.79 16.75
CA ILE A 174 4.47 4.89 15.72
C ILE A 174 3.83 3.53 15.57
N VAL A 175 2.52 3.47 15.78
CA VAL A 175 1.75 2.22 15.73
C VAL A 175 0.64 2.28 14.68
N ILE A 176 0.30 1.11 14.13
CA ILE A 176 -0.86 0.94 13.26
C ILE A 176 -1.83 -0.07 13.87
N THR A 177 -3.10 0.28 13.93
CA THR A 177 -4.16 -0.66 14.31
C THR A 177 -4.48 -1.57 13.14
N ARG A 178 -4.59 -2.88 13.37
CA ARG A 178 -4.82 -3.90 12.32
C ARG A 178 -6.22 -4.51 12.37
N HIS A 179 -6.94 -4.29 13.45
CA HIS A 179 -8.31 -4.73 13.64
C HIS A 179 -9.14 -3.58 14.20
N ASN A 180 -10.29 -3.34 13.60
CA ASN A 180 -11.27 -2.43 14.13
C ASN A 180 -12.12 -3.20 15.15
N ASP A 181 -11.76 -3.10 16.42
CA ASP A 181 -12.62 -3.53 17.52
C ASP A 181 -13.52 -2.36 17.90
N ALA A 182 -14.69 -2.29 17.31
CA ALA A 182 -15.75 -1.44 17.84
C ALA A 182 -16.36 -2.21 19.04
N PRO A 183 -16.20 -1.75 20.29
CA PRO A 183 -16.36 -0.39 20.80
C PRO A 183 -15.21 0.13 21.68
N THR A 184 -13.98 -0.35 21.56
CA THR A 184 -12.97 -0.15 22.60
C THR A 184 -11.85 0.86 22.24
N LEU A 185 -11.79 1.36 21.01
CA LEU A 185 -10.76 2.33 20.61
C LEU A 185 -11.32 3.76 20.51
N LEU A 186 -11.27 4.45 21.65
CA LEU A 186 -11.14 5.90 21.65
C LEU A 186 -9.66 6.24 21.40
N VAL A 187 -9.24 6.27 20.16
CA VAL A 187 -8.01 6.96 19.78
C VAL A 187 -8.33 8.45 19.82
N ARG A 188 -7.98 9.10 20.90
CA ARG A 188 -7.97 10.55 20.97
C ARG A 188 -6.68 11.01 20.29
N ASP A 189 -6.87 11.76 19.22
CA ASP A 189 -5.93 12.64 18.54
C ASP A 189 -4.49 12.10 18.43
N VAL A 190 -4.23 11.45 17.30
CA VAL A 190 -2.89 11.43 16.72
C VAL A 190 -2.87 12.58 15.74
N ASP A 191 -2.33 13.71 16.15
CA ASP A 191 -1.98 14.79 15.23
C ASP A 191 -1.01 14.23 14.18
N LEU A 192 -1.45 14.24 12.92
CA LEU A 192 -0.65 13.91 11.74
C LEU A 192 0.25 15.09 11.35
#